data_0447d1cfaf8e444a34613dcc92cdea29
#
_entry.id   0447d1cfaf8e444a34613dcc92cdea29
#
_cell.length_a   1.000
_cell.length_b   1.000
_cell.length_c   1.000
_cell.angle_alpha   90.00
_cell.angle_beta   90.00
_cell.angle_gamma   90.00
#
_symmetry.space_group_name_H-M   'P 1'
#
loop_
_entity.id
_entity.type
_entity.pdbx_description
1 polymer ?
#
loop_
_entity_poly.entity_id
_entity_poly.type
_entity_poly.pdbx_seq_one_letter_code
_entity_poly.pdbx_strand_id
1 'polypeptide(L)'
;MTTPDTDSLLAEQLLRFTRRMHRVQKRHIELAGLGVTPAQSRLLRTLAHYDEPPRMADLAERLEVVPRAVTTLVDGLEAGGKVRRVPDPTNRRVIRIELTEDGRTALRALRESRRSAAAEILAPLTDEQREVLGGLLDTLMDQGVTAPGHHC
;
A
#
# COMPACT_ATOMS: atom_id res chain seq x y z
N MET A 1 21.00 22.15 -17.58
CA MET A 1 21.40 20.96 -18.37
C MET A 1 22.10 20.00 -17.40
N THR A 2 21.35 19.01 -16.93
CA THR A 2 21.88 17.98 -16.03
C THR A 2 22.75 17.04 -16.84
N THR A 3 23.96 16.76 -16.41
CA THR A 3 24.85 15.82 -17.09
C THR A 3 24.28 14.41 -17.03
N PRO A 4 24.42 13.58 -18.07
CA PRO A 4 23.92 12.18 -18.05
C PRO A 4 24.37 11.36 -16.85
N ASP A 5 25.51 11.72 -16.27
CA ASP A 5 26.09 11.06 -15.10
C ASP A 5 25.29 11.36 -13.81
N THR A 6 24.79 12.58 -13.64
CA THR A 6 23.99 12.99 -12.48
C THR A 6 22.63 12.28 -12.46
N ASP A 7 21.98 12.16 -13.58
CA ASP A 7 20.67 11.48 -13.69
C ASP A 7 20.81 9.98 -13.45
N SER A 8 21.88 9.36 -13.92
CA SER A 8 22.18 7.96 -13.66
C SER A 8 22.44 7.70 -12.19
N LEU A 9 23.20 8.57 -11.53
CA LEU A 9 23.47 8.47 -10.08
C LEU A 9 22.20 8.63 -9.26
N LEU A 10 21.35 9.60 -9.61
CA LEU A 10 20.09 9.84 -8.93
C LEU A 10 19.13 8.66 -9.08
N ALA A 11 19.07 8.06 -10.27
CA ALA A 11 18.28 6.85 -10.52
C ALA A 11 18.74 5.69 -9.61
N GLU A 12 20.04 5.45 -9.50
CA GLU A 12 20.58 4.44 -8.58
C GLU A 12 20.25 4.73 -7.12
N GLN A 13 20.39 5.99 -6.69
CA GLN A 13 20.05 6.40 -5.33
C GLN A 13 18.58 6.15 -5.03
N LEU A 14 17.69 6.47 -5.96
CA LEU A 14 16.25 6.24 -5.83
C LEU A 14 15.93 4.75 -5.69
N LEU A 15 16.53 3.89 -6.52
CA LEU A 15 16.33 2.44 -6.45
C LEU A 15 16.87 1.85 -5.15
N ARG A 16 18.02 2.30 -4.68
CA ARG A 16 18.59 1.87 -3.38
C ARG A 16 17.70 2.32 -2.22
N PHE A 17 17.18 3.52 -2.29
CA PHE A 17 16.28 4.06 -1.28
C PHE A 17 14.96 3.28 -1.22
N THR A 18 14.38 2.95 -2.37
CA THR A 18 13.17 2.13 -2.46
C THR A 18 13.38 0.76 -1.81
N ARG A 19 14.50 0.09 -2.08
CA ARG A 19 14.84 -1.18 -1.44
C ARG A 19 15.00 -1.04 0.08
N ARG A 20 15.62 0.05 0.54
CA ARG A 20 15.74 0.32 1.97
C ARG A 20 14.38 0.55 2.63
N MET A 21 13.52 1.34 2.01
CA MET A 21 12.15 1.56 2.48
C MET A 21 11.40 0.25 2.67
N HIS A 22 11.44 -0.63 1.69
CA HIS A 22 10.78 -1.94 1.77
C HIS A 22 11.30 -2.78 2.93
N ARG A 23 12.62 -2.82 3.14
CA ARG A 23 13.22 -3.56 4.27
C ARG A 23 12.78 -3.02 5.62
N VAL A 24 12.80 -1.70 5.78
CA VAL A 24 12.42 -1.05 7.05
C VAL A 24 10.93 -1.27 7.33
N GLN A 25 10.07 -1.08 6.33
CA GLN A 25 8.63 -1.33 6.47
C GLN A 25 8.33 -2.79 6.83
N LYS A 26 8.98 -3.74 6.15
CA LYS A 26 8.82 -5.16 6.43
C LYS A 26 9.21 -5.49 7.87
N ARG A 27 10.34 -4.97 8.35
CA ARG A 27 10.78 -5.19 9.73
C ARG A 27 9.77 -4.65 10.75
N HIS A 28 9.25 -3.44 10.56
CA HIS A 28 8.25 -2.87 11.46
C HIS A 28 6.93 -3.66 11.46
N ILE A 29 6.51 -4.17 10.30
CA ILE A 29 5.32 -5.03 10.20
C ILE A 29 5.56 -6.36 10.93
N GLU A 30 6.72 -6.97 10.79
CA GLU A 30 7.09 -8.20 11.49
C GLU A 30 7.12 -7.98 13.00
N LEU A 31 7.70 -6.87 13.46
CA LEU A 31 7.74 -6.51 14.90
C LEU A 31 6.35 -6.25 15.50
N ALA A 32 5.40 -5.83 14.70
CA ALA A 32 4.01 -5.64 15.15
C ALA A 32 3.29 -6.97 15.45
N GLY A 33 3.83 -8.08 14.99
CA GLY A 33 3.32 -9.42 15.33
C GLY A 33 1.94 -9.75 14.78
N LEU A 34 1.55 -9.13 13.67
CA LEU A 34 0.21 -9.28 13.09
C LEU A 34 0.01 -10.58 12.31
N GLY A 35 1.09 -11.31 12.01
CA GLY A 35 1.03 -12.54 11.22
C GLY A 35 0.55 -12.35 9.79
N VAL A 36 0.74 -11.17 9.21
CA VAL A 36 0.37 -10.86 7.82
C VAL A 36 1.59 -10.68 6.93
N THR A 37 1.48 -11.14 5.70
CA THR A 37 2.50 -10.93 4.67
C THR A 37 2.39 -9.51 4.08
N PRO A 38 3.42 -8.99 3.40
CA PRO A 38 3.34 -7.72 2.70
C PRO A 38 2.17 -7.64 1.70
N ALA A 39 1.89 -8.73 0.97
CA ALA A 39 0.77 -8.80 0.03
C ALA A 39 -0.58 -8.76 0.75
N GLN A 40 -0.73 -9.47 1.87
CA GLN A 40 -1.91 -9.41 2.72
C GLN A 40 -2.12 -8.02 3.31
N SER A 41 -1.05 -7.37 3.76
CA SER A 41 -1.09 -5.98 4.26
C SER A 41 -1.59 -5.02 3.20
N ARG A 42 -1.15 -5.19 1.96
CA ARG A 42 -1.61 -4.39 0.82
C ARG A 42 -3.11 -4.59 0.57
N LEU A 43 -3.59 -5.82 0.63
CA LEU A 43 -5.02 -6.10 0.46
C LEU A 43 -5.86 -5.46 1.58
N LEU A 44 -5.44 -5.57 2.84
CA LEU A 44 -6.13 -4.93 3.97
C LEU A 44 -6.22 -3.41 3.79
N ARG A 45 -5.13 -2.77 3.36
CA ARG A 45 -5.12 -1.32 3.09
C ARG A 45 -6.02 -0.95 1.92
N THR A 46 -6.07 -1.78 0.91
CA THR A 46 -6.93 -1.58 -0.26
C THR A 46 -8.42 -1.66 0.13
N LEU A 47 -8.78 -2.64 0.98
CA LEU A 47 -10.15 -2.75 1.49
C LEU A 47 -10.63 -1.51 2.22
N ALA A 48 -9.73 -0.83 2.94
CA ALA A 48 -10.06 0.39 3.68
C ALA A 48 -10.47 1.58 2.80
N HIS A 49 -10.17 1.55 1.51
CA HIS A 49 -10.51 2.61 0.55
C HIS A 49 -11.88 2.43 -0.10
N TYR A 50 -12.55 1.31 0.14
CA TYR A 50 -13.90 1.08 -0.38
C TYR A 50 -14.95 1.47 0.65
N ASP A 51 -15.95 2.23 0.24
CA ASP A 51 -17.09 2.60 1.08
C ASP A 51 -18.01 1.40 1.32
N GLU A 52 -18.16 0.57 0.28
CA GLU A 52 -18.90 -0.69 0.34
C GLU A 52 -17.95 -1.87 0.11
N PRO A 53 -18.23 -3.06 0.70
CA PRO A 53 -17.38 -4.22 0.47
C PRO A 53 -17.21 -4.52 -1.01
N PRO A 54 -15.97 -4.57 -1.52
CA PRO A 54 -15.71 -4.85 -2.93
C PRO A 54 -15.91 -6.33 -3.27
N ARG A 55 -16.09 -6.59 -4.56
CA ARG A 55 -16.07 -7.93 -5.11
C ARG A 55 -14.62 -8.41 -5.29
N MET A 56 -14.44 -9.72 -5.42
CA MET A 56 -13.12 -10.30 -5.71
C MET A 56 -12.49 -9.71 -6.98
N ALA A 57 -13.29 -9.51 -8.03
CA ALA A 57 -12.83 -8.92 -9.29
C ALA A 57 -12.35 -7.46 -9.12
N ASP A 58 -13.03 -6.68 -8.29
CA ASP A 58 -12.64 -5.29 -8.00
C ASP A 58 -11.28 -5.23 -7.30
N LEU A 59 -11.04 -6.15 -6.37
CA LEU A 59 -9.76 -6.26 -5.68
C LEU A 59 -8.63 -6.68 -6.62
N ALA A 60 -8.89 -7.64 -7.51
CA ALA A 60 -7.91 -8.10 -8.49
C ALA A 60 -7.47 -6.96 -9.42
N GLU A 61 -8.42 -6.18 -9.90
CA GLU A 61 -8.17 -5.01 -10.75
C GLU A 61 -7.36 -3.95 -10.01
N ARG A 62 -7.79 -3.59 -8.80
CA ARG A 62 -7.13 -2.53 -8.03
C ARG A 62 -5.73 -2.91 -7.55
N LEU A 63 -5.52 -4.18 -7.24
CA LEU A 63 -4.21 -4.71 -6.84
C LEU A 63 -3.31 -5.03 -8.03
N GLU A 64 -3.87 -4.99 -9.25
CA GLU A 64 -3.16 -5.34 -10.48
C GLU A 64 -2.57 -6.76 -10.43
N VAL A 65 -3.37 -7.70 -9.92
CA VAL A 65 -2.99 -9.10 -9.80
C VAL A 65 -4.05 -9.99 -10.45
N VAL A 66 -3.68 -11.22 -10.76
CA VAL A 66 -4.63 -12.22 -11.28
C VAL A 66 -5.65 -12.61 -10.20
N PRO A 67 -6.90 -12.94 -10.56
CA PRO A 67 -7.95 -13.31 -9.59
C PRO A 67 -7.55 -14.43 -8.63
N ARG A 68 -6.77 -15.39 -9.09
CA ARG A 68 -6.27 -16.50 -8.27
C ARG A 68 -5.39 -16.03 -7.10
N ALA A 69 -4.58 -14.99 -7.32
CA ALA A 69 -3.75 -14.40 -6.27
C ALA A 69 -4.61 -13.74 -5.18
N VAL A 70 -5.69 -13.05 -5.58
CA VAL A 70 -6.64 -12.46 -4.61
C VAL A 70 -7.30 -13.55 -3.77
N THR A 71 -7.74 -14.64 -4.39
CA THR A 71 -8.34 -15.77 -3.67
C THR A 71 -7.40 -16.30 -2.59
N THR A 72 -6.12 -16.51 -2.92
CA THR A 72 -5.11 -16.97 -1.96
C THR A 72 -4.91 -15.98 -0.81
N LEU A 73 -4.86 -14.69 -1.11
CA LEU A 73 -4.71 -13.64 -0.09
C LEU A 73 -5.93 -13.58 0.84
N VAL A 74 -7.12 -13.64 0.27
CA VAL A 74 -8.38 -13.63 1.03
C VAL A 74 -8.51 -14.87 1.90
N ASP A 75 -8.17 -16.05 1.38
CA ASP A 75 -8.18 -17.31 2.14
C ASP A 75 -7.29 -17.19 3.39
N GLY A 76 -6.08 -16.67 3.24
CA GLY A 76 -5.16 -16.46 4.35
C GLY A 76 -5.67 -15.45 5.37
N LEU A 77 -6.22 -14.34 4.92
CA LEU A 77 -6.76 -13.30 5.81
C LEU A 77 -8.06 -13.74 6.49
N GLU A 78 -8.90 -14.52 5.83
CA GLU A 78 -10.11 -15.08 6.42
C GLU A 78 -9.77 -16.13 7.48
N ALA A 79 -8.81 -17.01 7.20
CA ALA A 79 -8.31 -17.97 8.18
C ALA A 79 -7.72 -17.29 9.42
N GLY A 80 -7.09 -16.11 9.24
CA GLY A 80 -6.59 -15.27 10.33
C GLY A 80 -7.66 -14.40 10.99
N GLY A 81 -8.92 -14.49 10.59
CA GLY A 81 -10.04 -13.75 11.16
C GLY A 81 -10.08 -12.26 10.82
N LYS A 82 -9.31 -11.80 9.83
CA LYS A 82 -9.16 -10.37 9.50
C LYS A 82 -10.12 -9.88 8.44
N VAL A 83 -10.60 -10.77 7.59
CA VAL A 83 -11.64 -10.50 6.60
C VAL A 83 -12.68 -11.59 6.64
N ARG A 84 -13.83 -11.33 6.05
CA ARG A 84 -14.87 -12.34 5.81
C ARG A 84 -15.49 -12.17 4.44
N ARG A 85 -15.93 -13.27 3.87
CA ARG A 85 -16.74 -13.30 2.66
C ARG A 85 -18.19 -13.09 3.04
N VAL A 86 -18.85 -12.16 2.34
CA VAL A 86 -20.28 -11.91 2.51
C VAL A 86 -20.97 -11.95 1.15
N PRO A 87 -22.21 -12.44 1.07
CA PRO A 87 -22.96 -12.41 -0.18
C PRO A 87 -23.35 -10.97 -0.53
N ASP A 88 -23.36 -10.66 -1.82
CA ASP A 88 -23.89 -9.40 -2.31
C ASP A 88 -25.38 -9.30 -1.96
N PRO A 89 -25.88 -8.14 -1.45
CA PRO A 89 -27.29 -7.98 -1.08
C PRO A 89 -28.28 -8.19 -2.22
N THR A 90 -27.87 -7.91 -3.46
CA THR A 90 -28.73 -7.99 -4.64
C THR A 90 -28.52 -9.23 -5.47
N ASN A 91 -27.36 -9.90 -5.32
CA ASN A 91 -27.04 -11.13 -6.04
C ASN A 91 -26.19 -12.06 -5.18
N ARG A 92 -26.82 -13.04 -4.56
CA ARG A 92 -26.17 -13.99 -3.64
C ARG A 92 -25.06 -14.85 -4.26
N ARG A 93 -24.98 -14.92 -5.58
CA ARG A 93 -23.88 -15.61 -6.29
C ARG A 93 -22.59 -14.81 -6.32
N VAL A 94 -22.68 -13.50 -6.07
CA VAL A 94 -21.53 -12.61 -6.01
C VAL A 94 -21.07 -12.53 -4.56
N ILE A 95 -19.78 -12.74 -4.35
CA ILE A 95 -19.14 -12.67 -3.04
C ILE A 95 -18.40 -11.33 -2.92
N ARG A 96 -18.61 -10.67 -1.81
CA ARG A 96 -17.92 -9.44 -1.41
C ARG A 96 -17.00 -9.74 -0.23
N ILE A 97 -15.98 -8.92 -0.08
CA ILE A 97 -14.99 -9.06 0.99
C ILE A 97 -15.09 -7.85 1.91
N GLU A 98 -15.22 -8.08 3.20
CA GLU A 98 -15.23 -7.00 4.19
C GLU A 98 -14.24 -7.25 5.32
N LEU A 99 -13.79 -6.16 5.94
CA LEU A 99 -12.97 -6.21 7.14
C LEU A 99 -13.80 -6.65 8.34
N THR A 100 -13.25 -7.54 9.15
CA THR A 100 -13.77 -7.83 10.49
C THR A 100 -13.28 -6.77 11.47
N GLU A 101 -13.75 -6.82 12.71
CA GLU A 101 -13.23 -5.96 13.78
C GLU A 101 -11.73 -6.20 14.01
N ASP A 102 -11.30 -7.47 14.00
CA ASP A 102 -9.88 -7.83 14.06
C ASP A 102 -9.09 -7.31 12.86
N GLY A 103 -9.70 -7.31 11.67
CA GLY A 103 -9.13 -6.72 10.46
C GLY A 103 -8.91 -5.22 10.57
N ARG A 104 -9.85 -4.49 11.16
CA ARG A 104 -9.72 -3.05 11.42
C ARG A 104 -8.63 -2.77 12.45
N THR A 105 -8.53 -3.58 13.48
CA THR A 105 -7.46 -3.49 14.48
C THR A 105 -6.10 -3.74 13.85
N ALA A 106 -5.97 -4.77 13.03
CA ALA A 106 -4.75 -5.05 12.28
C ALA A 106 -4.38 -3.88 11.35
N LEU A 107 -5.35 -3.29 10.69
CA LEU A 107 -5.14 -2.14 9.81
C LEU A 107 -4.59 -0.91 10.57
N ARG A 108 -5.11 -0.63 11.77
CA ARG A 108 -4.57 0.45 12.63
C ARG A 108 -3.12 0.17 13.00
N ALA A 109 -2.79 -1.05 13.37
CA ALA A 109 -1.43 -1.46 13.70
C ALA A 109 -0.49 -1.37 12.48
N LEU A 110 -0.95 -1.71 11.29
CA LEU A 110 -0.20 -1.55 10.05
C LEU A 110 0.09 -0.08 9.74
N ARG A 111 -0.87 0.80 9.94
CA ARG A 111 -0.68 2.25 9.77
C ARG A 111 0.37 2.78 10.72
N GLU A 112 0.33 2.36 11.98
CA GLU A 112 1.32 2.75 12.98
C GLU A 112 2.71 2.23 12.63
N SER A 113 2.81 0.97 12.20
CA SER A 113 4.08 0.39 11.74
C SER A 113 4.68 1.15 10.55
N ARG A 114 3.86 1.60 9.62
CA ARG A 114 4.30 2.41 8.48
C ARG A 114 4.80 3.79 8.90
N ARG A 115 4.11 4.42 9.85
CA ARG A 115 4.56 5.71 10.43
C ARG A 115 5.88 5.56 11.15
N SER A 116 6.03 4.51 11.94
CA SER A 116 7.29 4.22 12.65
C SER A 116 8.44 3.95 11.67
N ALA A 117 8.20 3.22 10.60
CA ALA A 117 9.17 2.99 9.54
C ALA A 117 9.59 4.31 8.86
N ALA A 118 8.63 5.17 8.54
CA ALA A 118 8.91 6.48 7.95
C ALA A 118 9.72 7.36 8.91
N ALA A 119 9.37 7.37 10.19
CA ALA A 119 10.10 8.12 11.21
C ALA A 119 11.56 7.64 11.32
N GLU A 120 11.80 6.33 11.28
CA GLU A 120 13.17 5.79 11.28
C GLU A 120 13.99 6.25 10.06
N ILE A 121 13.37 6.23 8.89
CA ILE A 121 14.04 6.65 7.64
C ILE A 121 14.34 8.14 7.64
N LEU A 122 13.43 8.97 8.18
CA LEU A 122 13.57 10.42 8.21
C LEU A 122 14.42 10.93 9.38
N ALA A 123 14.69 10.10 10.38
CA ALA A 123 15.43 10.51 11.59
C ALA A 123 16.76 11.22 11.33
N PRO A 124 17.59 10.84 10.33
CA PRO A 124 18.84 11.52 10.04
C PRO A 124 18.69 12.94 9.48
N LEU A 125 17.50 13.32 9.01
CA LEU A 125 17.28 14.63 8.39
C LEU A 125 17.00 15.71 9.43
N THR A 126 17.55 16.91 9.19
CA THR A 126 17.16 18.12 9.92
C THR A 126 15.76 18.57 9.52
N ASP A 127 15.14 19.47 10.28
CA ASP A 127 13.82 20.01 9.96
C ASP A 127 13.81 20.72 8.59
N GLU A 128 14.86 21.47 8.29
CA GLU A 128 15.02 22.14 6.98
C GLU A 128 15.11 21.13 5.83
N GLN A 129 15.87 20.05 6.01
CA GLN A 129 15.99 18.99 5.01
C GLN A 129 14.66 18.25 4.81
N ARG A 130 13.88 18.07 5.85
CA ARG A 130 12.54 17.46 5.77
C ARG A 130 11.57 18.33 4.97
N GLU A 131 11.61 19.65 5.15
CA GLU A 131 10.81 20.58 4.35
C GLU A 131 11.19 20.52 2.86
N VAL A 132 12.48 20.51 2.55
CA VAL A 132 12.98 20.37 1.17
C VAL A 132 12.54 19.05 0.57
N LEU A 133 12.69 17.95 1.29
CA LEU A 133 12.26 16.63 0.84
C LEU A 133 10.74 16.59 0.59
N GLY A 134 9.94 17.18 1.49
CA GLY A 134 8.49 17.27 1.33
C GLY A 134 8.10 17.98 0.04
N GLY A 135 8.72 19.13 -0.26
CA GLY A 135 8.48 19.86 -1.50
C GLY A 135 8.87 19.07 -2.76
N LEU A 136 9.99 18.35 -2.70
CA LEU A 136 10.42 17.50 -3.81
C LEU A 136 9.47 16.31 -4.05
N LEU A 137 9.02 15.69 -2.97
CA LEU A 137 8.04 14.59 -3.06
C LEU A 137 6.71 15.07 -3.62
N ASP A 138 6.22 16.24 -3.22
CA ASP A 138 5.00 16.83 -3.78
C ASP A 138 5.16 17.06 -5.29
N THR A 139 6.27 17.60 -5.73
CA THR A 139 6.57 17.78 -7.15
C THR A 139 6.54 16.47 -7.93
N LEU A 140 7.09 15.40 -7.36
CA LEU A 140 7.10 14.08 -8.00
C LEU A 140 5.71 13.43 -8.05
N MET A 141 4.87 13.71 -7.05
CA MET A 141 3.52 13.13 -6.97
C MET A 141 2.52 13.87 -7.85
N ASP A 142 2.62 15.19 -7.96
CA ASP A 142 1.72 16.01 -8.78
C ASP A 142 1.83 15.70 -10.28
N GLN A 143 2.94 15.17 -10.75
CA GLN A 143 3.13 14.76 -12.14
C GLN A 143 2.27 13.54 -12.54
N GLY A 144 1.64 12.87 -11.58
CA GLY A 144 0.77 11.70 -11.83
C GLY A 144 -0.68 12.02 -12.20
N VAL A 145 -1.10 13.30 -12.21
CA VAL A 145 -2.51 13.70 -12.40
C VAL A 145 -2.79 14.35 -13.76
N THR A 146 -1.80 14.52 -14.60
CA THR A 146 -2.05 14.96 -15.99
C THR A 146 -2.50 13.77 -16.85
N ALA A 147 -3.77 13.42 -16.75
CA ALA A 147 -4.44 12.67 -17.80
C ALA A 147 -4.39 13.53 -19.07
N PRO A 148 -3.97 12.98 -20.24
CA PRO A 148 -4.01 13.72 -21.48
C PRO A 148 -5.47 14.06 -21.80
N GLY A 149 -5.79 15.35 -21.82
CA GLY A 149 -7.08 15.84 -22.24
C GLY A 149 -7.38 15.35 -23.64
N HIS A 150 -8.48 14.66 -23.80
CA HIS A 150 -9.05 14.40 -25.10
C HIS A 150 -9.47 15.74 -25.69
N HIS A 151 -8.70 16.23 -26.65
CA HIS A 151 -9.22 17.24 -27.57
C HIS A 151 -10.03 16.50 -28.65
N CYS A 152 -11.33 16.81 -28.68
CA CYS A 152 -12.15 16.59 -29.86
C CYS A 152 -11.65 17.45 -31.01
#